data_8f66137d931ab80652e1c03c5adff15f
#
_entry.id   8f66137d931ab80652e1c03c5adff15f
#
_cell.length_a   1.000
_cell.length_b   1.000
_cell.length_c   1.000
_cell.angle_alpha   90.00
_cell.angle_beta   90.00
_cell.angle_gamma   90.00
#
_symmetry.space_group_name_H-M   'P 1'
#
loop_
_entity.id
_entity.type
_entity.pdbx_description
1 polymer ?
#
loop_
_entity_poly.entity_id
_entity_poly.type
_entity_poly.pdbx_seq_one_letter_code
_entity_poly.pdbx_strand_id
1 'polypeptide(L)'
;YRHMHFVISDKQNQEWEIDTIYTKVLHSSISLNDLLHNHLKHKVLLLNTLPCEYYAKSHIPNSYNLPVKQIKKMSSSELNQWIKEVLKLNNHHLYQLLQKKQIDMHNIPIAVYCAHKKCNASEMALLELSKKQFVNVVMYEEGMAGYIKHVNSL
;
A
#
# COMPACT_ATOMS: atom_id res chain seq x y z
N TYR A 1 -6.78 7.85 -16.22
CA TYR A 1 -6.43 7.62 -14.82
C TYR A 1 -5.71 8.82 -14.22
N ARG A 2 -6.20 9.25 -13.13
CA ARG A 2 -5.55 10.33 -12.45
C ARG A 2 -4.46 9.82 -11.53
N HIS A 3 -3.37 10.51 -11.61
CA HIS A 3 -2.23 10.21 -10.82
C HIS A 3 -2.52 10.37 -9.35
N MET A 4 -2.38 9.34 -8.60
CA MET A 4 -2.67 9.41 -7.18
C MET A 4 -1.41 9.70 -6.41
N HIS A 5 -1.50 10.68 -5.58
CA HIS A 5 -0.41 11.02 -4.69
C HIS A 5 -0.71 10.52 -3.31
N PHE A 6 0.30 9.98 -2.66
CA PHE A 6 0.18 9.69 -1.27
C PHE A 6 0.45 10.97 -0.54
N VAL A 7 -0.58 11.73 -0.40
CA VAL A 7 -0.36 13.07 0.08
C VAL A 7 -0.67 13.13 1.53
N ILE A 8 0.22 12.62 2.30
CA ILE A 8 0.04 12.48 3.71
C ILE A 8 -0.19 13.81 4.39
N SER A 9 0.64 14.75 4.06
CA SER A 9 0.63 16.02 4.75
C SER A 9 0.16 17.11 3.86
N ASP A 10 -0.27 16.76 2.67
CA ASP A 10 -0.52 17.71 1.66
C ASP A 10 -2.00 17.82 1.39
N LYS A 11 -2.41 18.94 0.96
CA LYS A 11 -3.79 19.17 0.64
C LYS A 11 -4.28 18.37 -0.55
N GLN A 12 -3.38 17.82 -1.29
CA GLN A 12 -3.74 17.00 -2.42
C GLN A 12 -4.48 15.76 -2.03
N ASN A 13 -4.44 15.39 -0.76
CA ASN A 13 -5.28 14.33 -0.27
C ASN A 13 -6.73 14.62 -0.56
N GLN A 14 -7.05 15.86 -0.76
CA GLN A 14 -8.41 16.25 -1.07
C GLN A 14 -8.87 15.70 -2.41
N GLU A 15 -7.95 15.25 -3.21
CA GLU A 15 -8.33 14.60 -4.44
C GLU A 15 -9.04 13.28 -4.18
N TRP A 16 -8.92 12.79 -2.98
CA TRP A 16 -9.65 11.62 -2.55
C TRP A 16 -11.01 12.08 -2.06
N GLU A 17 -11.86 12.39 -2.99
CA GLU A 17 -13.19 12.85 -2.66
C GLU A 17 -13.97 11.75 -1.95
N ILE A 18 -14.64 12.11 -0.88
CA ILE A 18 -15.38 11.13 -0.12
C ILE A 18 -16.47 10.47 -0.91
N ASP A 19 -17.15 11.24 -1.71
CA ASP A 19 -18.24 10.72 -2.52
C ASP A 19 -17.78 9.71 -3.56
N THR A 20 -16.49 9.72 -3.88
CA THR A 20 -15.94 8.81 -4.87
C THR A 20 -14.89 7.88 -4.30
N ILE A 21 -14.67 7.90 -3.00
CA ILE A 21 -13.63 7.11 -2.39
C ILE A 21 -13.72 5.64 -2.77
N TYR A 22 -14.90 5.08 -2.69
CA TYR A 22 -15.06 3.67 -2.98
C TYR A 22 -14.63 3.35 -4.40
N THR A 23 -15.07 4.14 -5.35
CA THR A 23 -14.70 3.97 -6.75
C THR A 23 -13.21 4.15 -6.93
N LYS A 24 -12.63 5.16 -6.29
CA LYS A 24 -11.20 5.40 -6.42
C LYS A 24 -10.39 4.27 -5.84
N VAL A 25 -10.80 3.74 -4.70
CA VAL A 25 -10.11 2.62 -4.09
C VAL A 25 -10.10 1.44 -5.05
N LEU A 26 -11.23 1.14 -5.69
CA LEU A 26 -11.31 0.01 -6.60
C LEU A 26 -10.49 0.20 -7.87
N HIS A 27 -10.31 1.45 -8.28
CA HIS A 27 -9.65 1.74 -9.55
C HIS A 27 -8.35 2.51 -9.40
N SER A 28 -7.94 2.80 -8.18
CA SER A 28 -6.70 3.54 -7.94
C SER A 28 -5.49 2.68 -8.28
N SER A 29 -4.61 3.24 -9.07
CA SER A 29 -3.36 2.59 -9.37
C SER A 29 -2.24 3.61 -9.33
N ILE A 30 -1.02 3.14 -9.26
CA ILE A 30 0.15 3.99 -9.18
C ILE A 30 1.19 3.48 -10.16
N SER A 31 1.91 4.40 -10.80
CA SER A 31 3.00 4.02 -11.69
C SER A 31 4.20 3.56 -10.87
N LEU A 32 5.09 2.81 -11.50
CA LEU A 32 6.30 2.36 -10.83
C LEU A 32 7.17 3.52 -10.39
N ASN A 33 7.32 4.54 -11.23
CA ASN A 33 8.14 5.70 -10.88
C ASN A 33 7.63 6.39 -9.63
N ASP A 34 6.33 6.61 -9.54
CA ASP A 34 5.75 7.26 -8.37
C ASP A 34 5.83 6.38 -7.15
N LEU A 35 5.60 5.08 -7.33
CA LEU A 35 5.70 4.14 -6.24
C LEU A 35 7.11 4.17 -5.65
N LEU A 36 8.12 4.05 -6.48
CA LEU A 36 9.50 4.02 -6.00
C LEU A 36 9.90 5.36 -5.38
N HIS A 37 9.45 6.45 -5.96
CA HIS A 37 9.74 7.77 -5.41
C HIS A 37 9.21 7.90 -3.98
N ASN A 38 7.96 7.52 -3.76
CA ASN A 38 7.36 7.58 -2.43
C ASN A 38 7.96 6.56 -1.49
N HIS A 39 8.23 5.36 -1.98
CA HIS A 39 8.78 4.30 -1.17
C HIS A 39 10.18 4.64 -0.65
N LEU A 40 11.03 5.18 -1.50
CA LEU A 40 12.37 5.57 -1.10
C LEU A 40 12.37 6.69 -0.05
N LYS A 41 11.34 7.50 -0.05
CA LYS A 41 11.20 8.58 0.92
C LYS A 41 10.39 8.17 2.15
N HIS A 42 10.05 6.90 2.25
CA HIS A 42 9.26 6.37 3.36
C HIS A 42 7.91 7.05 3.51
N LYS A 43 7.33 7.46 2.40
CA LYS A 43 6.01 8.11 2.40
C LYS A 43 4.87 7.16 2.11
N VAL A 44 5.16 5.89 1.99
CA VAL A 44 4.15 4.88 1.70
C VAL A 44 4.54 3.56 2.38
N LEU A 45 3.55 2.83 2.81
CA LEU A 45 3.74 1.46 3.30
C LEU A 45 3.46 0.52 2.14
N LEU A 46 4.49 -0.18 1.69
CA LEU A 46 4.40 -1.05 0.52
C LEU A 46 4.18 -2.49 0.95
N LEU A 47 3.06 -3.07 0.54
CA LEU A 47 2.67 -4.41 0.94
C LEU A 47 2.61 -5.37 -0.24
N ASN A 48 3.32 -6.48 -0.08
CA ASN A 48 3.23 -7.61 -1.00
C ASN A 48 2.09 -8.50 -0.51
N THR A 49 1.12 -8.77 -1.36
CA THR A 49 -0.11 -9.46 -0.96
C THR A 49 -0.14 -10.92 -1.36
N LEU A 50 0.97 -11.44 -1.85
CA LEU A 50 1.09 -12.85 -2.21
C LEU A 50 1.32 -13.71 -0.97
N PRO A 51 1.09 -15.03 -1.09
CA PRO A 51 1.47 -15.95 -0.03
C PRO A 51 2.95 -15.82 0.30
N CYS A 52 3.31 -16.14 1.54
CA CYS A 52 4.66 -15.88 2.04
C CYS A 52 5.75 -16.60 1.26
N GLU A 53 5.46 -17.75 0.68
CA GLU A 53 6.47 -18.48 -0.08
C GLU A 53 6.86 -17.73 -1.36
N TYR A 54 5.95 -17.00 -1.97
CA TYR A 54 6.28 -16.18 -3.14
C TYR A 54 7.06 -14.93 -2.73
N TYR A 55 6.66 -14.33 -1.63
CA TYR A 55 7.39 -13.18 -1.09
C TYR A 55 8.84 -13.55 -0.79
N ALA A 56 9.05 -14.71 -0.21
CA ALA A 56 10.39 -15.17 0.15
C ALA A 56 11.27 -15.36 -1.07
N LYS A 57 10.69 -15.74 -2.21
CA LYS A 57 11.47 -15.90 -3.44
C LYS A 57 11.91 -14.57 -4.02
N SER A 58 11.03 -13.58 -3.99
CA SER A 58 11.32 -12.31 -4.64
C SER A 58 10.29 -11.27 -4.20
N HIS A 59 10.75 -10.11 -3.80
CA HIS A 59 9.88 -9.01 -3.44
C HIS A 59 10.61 -7.69 -3.62
N ILE A 60 9.85 -6.61 -3.73
CA ILE A 60 10.44 -5.28 -3.83
C ILE A 60 11.13 -4.98 -2.50
N PRO A 61 12.38 -4.49 -2.51
CA PRO A 61 13.11 -4.23 -1.28
C PRO A 61 12.32 -3.35 -0.31
N ASN A 62 12.35 -3.73 0.94
CA ASN A 62 11.68 -3.02 2.04
C ASN A 62 10.15 -3.02 1.93
N SER A 63 9.59 -3.90 1.12
CA SER A 63 8.16 -4.14 1.18
C SER A 63 7.88 -5.23 2.22
N TYR A 64 6.66 -5.26 2.70
CA TYR A 64 6.25 -6.22 3.73
C TYR A 64 5.22 -7.16 3.21
N ASN A 65 5.27 -8.40 3.68
CA ASN A 65 4.33 -9.41 3.22
C ASN A 65 3.08 -9.42 4.10
N LEU A 66 1.95 -9.14 3.47
CA LEU A 66 0.66 -9.23 4.14
C LEU A 66 -0.32 -9.92 3.18
N PRO A 67 -0.33 -11.25 3.17
CA PRO A 67 -1.19 -11.99 2.26
C PRO A 67 -2.66 -11.68 2.46
N VAL A 68 -3.41 -11.73 1.38
CA VAL A 68 -4.85 -11.46 1.41
C VAL A 68 -5.55 -12.29 2.48
N LYS A 69 -5.20 -13.57 2.57
CA LYS A 69 -5.80 -14.48 3.52
C LYS A 69 -5.63 -13.99 4.95
N GLN A 70 -4.46 -13.46 5.24
CA GLN A 70 -4.16 -12.91 6.55
C GLN A 70 -4.95 -11.64 6.83
N ILE A 71 -5.07 -10.76 5.83
CA ILE A 71 -5.88 -9.55 6.00
C ILE A 71 -7.31 -9.91 6.35
N LYS A 72 -7.85 -10.93 5.66
CA LYS A 72 -9.23 -11.36 5.92
C LYS A 72 -9.43 -11.88 7.33
N LYS A 73 -8.45 -12.57 7.87
CA LYS A 73 -8.53 -13.16 9.19
C LYS A 73 -8.34 -12.16 10.32
N MET A 74 -7.63 -11.08 10.07
CA MET A 74 -7.32 -10.11 11.10
C MET A 74 -8.52 -9.24 11.41
N SER A 75 -8.74 -8.97 12.69
CA SER A 75 -9.68 -7.93 13.08
C SER A 75 -9.08 -6.57 12.74
N SER A 76 -9.91 -5.53 12.75
CA SER A 76 -9.40 -4.18 12.54
C SER A 76 -8.35 -3.82 13.59
N SER A 77 -8.56 -4.23 14.81
CA SER A 77 -7.61 -3.96 15.89
C SER A 77 -6.27 -4.66 15.64
N GLU A 78 -6.33 -5.92 15.23
CA GLU A 78 -5.11 -6.68 14.93
C GLU A 78 -4.35 -6.07 13.76
N LEU A 79 -5.07 -5.67 12.72
CA LEU A 79 -4.46 -5.05 11.55
C LEU A 79 -3.81 -3.73 11.91
N ASN A 80 -4.51 -2.90 12.70
CA ASN A 80 -3.96 -1.63 13.14
C ASN A 80 -2.67 -1.85 13.93
N GLN A 81 -2.66 -2.84 14.80
CA GLN A 81 -1.48 -3.14 15.59
C GLN A 81 -0.33 -3.62 14.73
N TRP A 82 -0.62 -4.47 13.75
CA TRP A 82 0.38 -4.97 12.82
C TRP A 82 1.03 -3.83 12.04
N ILE A 83 0.20 -2.93 11.52
CA ILE A 83 0.71 -1.78 10.75
C ILE A 83 1.58 -0.91 11.64
N LYS A 84 1.12 -0.64 12.86
CA LYS A 84 1.85 0.20 13.80
C LYS A 84 3.23 -0.38 14.10
N GLU A 85 3.30 -1.69 14.34
CA GLU A 85 4.57 -2.35 14.61
C GLU A 85 5.51 -2.29 13.42
N VAL A 86 5.00 -2.52 12.23
CA VAL A 86 5.80 -2.46 11.01
C VAL A 86 6.37 -1.05 10.81
N LEU A 87 5.54 -0.05 10.98
CA LEU A 87 5.98 1.34 10.84
C LEU A 87 7.01 1.71 11.88
N LYS A 88 6.79 1.28 13.10
CA LYS A 88 7.70 1.57 14.19
C LYS A 88 9.10 1.03 13.91
N LEU A 89 9.17 -0.18 13.38
CA LEU A 89 10.44 -0.84 13.12
C LEU A 89 11.13 -0.32 11.86
N ASN A 90 10.38 0.09 10.86
CA ASN A 90 10.97 0.25 9.54
C ASN A 90 10.56 1.51 8.77
N ASN A 91 9.58 2.25 9.25
CA ASN A 91 9.17 3.46 8.56
C ASN A 91 8.97 4.59 9.57
N HIS A 92 10.07 5.15 9.97
CA HIS A 92 10.09 6.15 11.02
C HIS A 92 9.27 7.38 10.65
N HIS A 93 9.29 7.77 9.40
CA HIS A 93 8.55 8.95 8.94
C HIS A 93 7.04 8.80 9.19
N LEU A 94 6.46 7.71 8.71
CA LEU A 94 5.03 7.49 8.90
C LEU A 94 4.69 7.22 10.37
N TYR A 95 5.58 6.51 11.06
CA TYR A 95 5.36 6.26 12.47
C TYR A 95 5.30 7.55 13.27
N GLN A 96 6.19 8.49 12.98
CA GLN A 96 6.21 9.79 13.65
C GLN A 96 4.92 10.57 13.37
N LEU A 97 4.47 10.57 12.13
CA LEU A 97 3.22 11.24 11.79
C LEU A 97 2.04 10.67 12.58
N LEU A 98 2.03 9.35 12.72
CA LEU A 98 0.98 8.67 13.46
C LEU A 98 1.05 9.01 14.94
N GLN A 99 2.24 8.98 15.53
CA GLN A 99 2.44 9.28 16.93
C GLN A 99 2.07 10.71 17.28
N LYS A 100 2.38 11.65 16.40
CA LYS A 100 2.08 13.05 16.59
C LYS A 100 0.66 13.41 16.21
N LYS A 101 -0.14 12.39 15.84
CA LYS A 101 -1.52 12.55 15.43
C LYS A 101 -1.70 13.49 14.25
N GLN A 102 -0.67 13.57 13.41
CA GLN A 102 -0.74 14.34 12.18
C GLN A 102 -1.39 13.54 11.06
N ILE A 103 -1.56 12.26 11.26
CA ILE A 103 -2.27 11.40 10.34
C ILE A 103 -2.99 10.31 11.15
N ASP A 104 -4.17 9.92 10.70
CA ASP A 104 -4.92 8.81 11.32
C ASP A 104 -4.45 7.48 10.75
N MET A 105 -4.61 6.44 11.55
CA MET A 105 -4.29 5.09 11.10
C MET A 105 -4.97 4.76 9.78
N HIS A 106 -6.23 5.12 9.62
CA HIS A 106 -6.98 4.79 8.41
C HIS A 106 -6.60 5.63 7.19
N ASN A 107 -5.78 6.64 7.37
CA ASN A 107 -5.27 7.47 6.29
C ASN A 107 -3.81 7.17 5.96
N ILE A 108 -3.22 6.18 6.59
CA ILE A 108 -1.86 5.76 6.28
C ILE A 108 -1.79 5.42 4.79
N PRO A 109 -0.84 5.98 4.05
CA PRO A 109 -0.69 5.68 2.64
C PRO A 109 -0.16 4.26 2.45
N ILE A 110 -0.93 3.45 1.76
CA ILE A 110 -0.59 2.05 1.54
C ILE A 110 -0.60 1.77 0.04
N ALA A 111 0.43 1.08 -0.43
CA ALA A 111 0.44 0.55 -1.78
C ALA A 111 0.51 -0.96 -1.69
N VAL A 112 -0.33 -1.63 -2.48
CA VAL A 112 -0.36 -3.09 -2.50
C VAL A 112 0.06 -3.57 -3.88
N TYR A 113 0.74 -4.71 -3.93
CA TYR A 113 1.12 -5.31 -5.21
C TYR A 113 1.18 -6.82 -5.08
N CYS A 114 1.16 -7.49 -6.22
CA CYS A 114 1.29 -8.94 -6.28
C CYS A 114 2.23 -9.33 -7.42
N ALA A 115 1.98 -10.43 -8.10
CA ALA A 115 2.95 -10.99 -9.04
C ALA A 115 2.99 -10.23 -10.38
N HIS A 116 1.83 -9.98 -10.96
CA HIS A 116 1.74 -9.37 -12.27
C HIS A 116 0.34 -8.83 -12.49
N LYS A 117 0.14 -8.20 -13.65
CA LYS A 117 -1.11 -7.50 -13.94
C LYS A 117 -2.36 -8.39 -13.89
N LYS A 118 -2.21 -9.66 -14.20
CA LYS A 118 -3.34 -10.58 -14.21
C LYS A 118 -3.63 -11.21 -12.85
N CYS A 119 -2.75 -11.02 -11.89
CA CYS A 119 -2.96 -11.51 -10.55
C CYS A 119 -3.96 -10.61 -9.84
N ASN A 120 -4.92 -11.20 -9.14
CA ASN A 120 -5.92 -10.40 -8.47
C ASN A 120 -5.71 -10.27 -6.96
N ALA A 121 -4.58 -10.73 -6.45
CA ALA A 121 -4.33 -10.69 -5.01
C ALA A 121 -4.29 -9.26 -4.49
N SER A 122 -3.63 -8.35 -5.21
CA SER A 122 -3.56 -6.97 -4.76
C SER A 122 -4.92 -6.29 -4.80
N GLU A 123 -5.73 -6.60 -5.80
CA GLU A 123 -7.09 -6.06 -5.86
C GLU A 123 -7.92 -6.53 -4.68
N MET A 124 -7.84 -7.82 -4.38
CA MET A 124 -8.55 -8.38 -3.23
C MET A 124 -8.07 -7.78 -1.91
N ALA A 125 -6.76 -7.58 -1.80
CA ALA A 125 -6.19 -6.95 -0.61
C ALA A 125 -6.70 -5.52 -0.46
N LEU A 126 -6.75 -4.78 -1.55
CA LEU A 126 -7.26 -3.43 -1.54
C LEU A 126 -8.71 -3.40 -1.07
N LEU A 127 -9.52 -4.33 -1.55
CA LEU A 127 -10.91 -4.43 -1.11
C LEU A 127 -11.02 -4.77 0.36
N GLU A 128 -10.22 -5.70 0.85
CA GLU A 128 -10.26 -6.07 2.26
C GLU A 128 -9.80 -4.94 3.17
N LEU A 129 -8.76 -4.22 2.75
CA LEU A 129 -8.32 -3.04 3.49
C LEU A 129 -9.39 -1.97 3.50
N SER A 130 -10.06 -1.79 2.37
CA SER A 130 -11.16 -0.84 2.28
C SER A 130 -12.29 -1.18 3.22
N LYS A 131 -12.62 -2.47 3.36
CA LYS A 131 -13.64 -2.91 4.29
C LYS A 131 -13.27 -2.60 5.73
N LYS A 132 -11.98 -2.53 6.02
CA LYS A 132 -11.47 -2.17 7.34
C LYS A 132 -11.18 -0.68 7.44
N GLN A 133 -11.74 0.08 6.50
CA GLN A 133 -11.76 1.56 6.51
C GLN A 133 -10.44 2.23 6.23
N PHE A 134 -9.52 1.52 5.61
CA PHE A 134 -8.31 2.15 5.10
C PHE A 134 -8.65 2.79 3.76
N VAL A 135 -8.52 4.10 3.67
CA VAL A 135 -9.02 4.87 2.54
C VAL A 135 -7.92 5.41 1.62
N ASN A 136 -6.67 5.26 2.02
CA ASN A 136 -5.56 5.79 1.23
C ASN A 136 -4.73 4.64 0.70
N VAL A 137 -5.35 3.76 -0.07
CA VAL A 137 -4.73 2.56 -0.60
C VAL A 137 -4.72 2.63 -2.13
N VAL A 138 -3.57 2.35 -2.72
CA VAL A 138 -3.46 2.27 -4.17
C VAL A 138 -2.84 0.93 -4.55
N MET A 139 -3.01 0.56 -5.80
CA MET A 139 -2.53 -0.72 -6.30
C MET A 139 -1.46 -0.50 -7.36
N TYR A 140 -0.32 -1.17 -7.20
CA TYR A 140 0.67 -1.22 -8.25
C TYR A 140 0.35 -2.46 -9.09
N GLU A 141 -0.32 -2.25 -10.21
CA GLU A 141 -0.90 -3.34 -10.98
C GLU A 141 0.10 -4.27 -11.62
N GLU A 142 1.23 -3.75 -12.10
CA GLU A 142 2.18 -4.59 -12.80
C GLU A 142 2.95 -5.51 -11.86
N GLY A 143 2.92 -5.20 -10.58
CA GLY A 143 3.44 -6.09 -9.58
C GLY A 143 4.91 -6.39 -9.71
N MET A 144 5.28 -7.56 -9.23
CA MET A 144 6.67 -7.99 -9.21
C MET A 144 7.25 -8.05 -10.63
N ALA A 145 6.45 -8.47 -11.60
CA ALA A 145 6.90 -8.56 -12.99
C ALA A 145 7.36 -7.20 -13.53
N GLY A 146 6.58 -6.16 -13.26
CA GLY A 146 6.95 -4.80 -13.68
C GLY A 146 8.21 -4.31 -13.00
N TYR A 147 8.35 -4.60 -11.72
CA TYR A 147 9.54 -4.21 -10.97
C TYR A 147 10.79 -4.90 -11.51
N ILE A 148 10.71 -6.21 -11.77
CA ILE A 148 11.83 -6.98 -12.30
C ILE A 148 12.24 -6.42 -13.66
N LYS A 149 11.27 -6.12 -14.51
CA LYS A 149 11.55 -5.54 -15.82
C LYS A 149 12.29 -4.22 -15.69
N HIS A 150 11.86 -3.40 -14.75
CA HIS A 150 12.51 -2.11 -14.50
C HIS A 150 13.96 -2.30 -14.05
N VAL A 151 14.19 -3.19 -13.10
CA VAL A 151 15.53 -3.44 -12.58
C VAL A 151 16.44 -3.96 -13.69
N ASN A 152 15.94 -4.85 -14.53
CA ASN A 152 16.74 -5.43 -15.60
C ASN A 152 17.05 -4.43 -16.73
N SER A 153 16.34 -3.32 -16.77
CA SER A 153 16.58 -2.28 -17.78
C SER A 153 17.58 -1.22 -17.35
N LEU A 154 18.02 -1.27 -16.10
CA LEU A 154 18.95 -0.27 -15.55
C LEU A 154 20.39 -0.47 -16.04
#